data_696ea3479893a2add25b552e54c0766e
#
_entry.id   696ea3479893a2add25b552e54c0766e
#
_cell.length_a   1.000
_cell.length_b   1.000
_cell.length_c   1.000
_cell.angle_alpha   90.00
_cell.angle_beta   90.00
_cell.angle_gamma   90.00
#
_symmetry.space_group_name_H-M   'P 1'
#
loop_
_entity.id
_entity.type
_entity.pdbx_description
1 polymer ?
#
loop_
_entity_poly.entity_id
_entity_poly.type
_entity_poly.pdbx_seq_one_letter_code
_entity_poly.pdbx_strand_id
1 'polypeptide(L)'
;MFPIYLLEDDPIQQKFYRQVIKNTIMINEYAMQLQLATDTVSDFEQPLAHVKQGLFFLDMEIGTDVKAGLKLAMQIRRQVPFAQIVFITTHDELSFLTLQERITPLDYILKDQDPTEIQQHLIDDLKLANQKFEQELFHHASLFRYNISDKYFSLPMSDLIMLSTNKKQPGVISLTGINRKATFPGNLNTIETEYDNLFRCDKSYLVNLDQMQSYDAHEHLITFNNNSQCKVSFRKGIELKKMLKRTKKHE
;
A
#
# COMPACT_ATOMS: atom_id res chain seq x y z
N MET A 1 1.01 7.74 10.41
CA MET A 1 1.87 8.66 9.65
C MET A 1 2.82 7.86 8.79
N PHE A 2 3.09 8.32 7.59
CA PHE A 2 4.04 7.68 6.67
C PHE A 2 5.48 8.07 7.05
N PRO A 3 6.35 7.11 7.40
CA PRO A 3 7.67 7.43 7.92
C PRO A 3 8.66 7.79 6.81
N ILE A 4 9.53 8.75 7.10
CA ILE A 4 10.62 9.18 6.23
C ILE A 4 11.93 8.95 6.97
N TYR A 5 12.93 8.48 6.24
CA TYR A 5 14.27 8.18 6.71
C TYR A 5 15.29 8.89 5.83
N LEU A 6 16.36 9.41 6.43
CA LEU A 6 17.45 10.11 5.74
C LEU A 6 18.79 9.56 6.21
N LEU A 7 19.61 9.13 5.26
CA LEU A 7 21.01 8.77 5.45
C LEU A 7 21.89 9.76 4.71
N GLU A 8 22.72 10.51 5.42
CA GLU A 8 23.63 11.53 4.89
C GLU A 8 24.72 11.82 5.94
N ASP A 9 25.99 11.69 5.58
CA ASP A 9 27.12 11.89 6.49
C ASP A 9 27.68 13.32 6.48
N ASP A 10 27.44 14.10 5.42
CA ASP A 10 27.76 15.53 5.44
C ASP A 10 26.74 16.30 6.31
N PRO A 11 27.19 16.91 7.43
CA PRO A 11 26.27 17.55 8.37
C PRO A 11 25.56 18.80 7.79
N ILE A 12 26.17 19.47 6.79
CA ILE A 12 25.57 20.64 6.14
C ILE A 12 24.44 20.17 5.21
N GLN A 13 24.71 19.18 4.39
CA GLN A 13 23.72 18.60 3.48
C GLN A 13 22.60 17.93 4.26
N GLN A 14 22.91 17.13 5.29
CA GLN A 14 21.92 16.51 6.15
C GLN A 14 20.98 17.55 6.77
N LYS A 15 21.54 18.67 7.29
CA LYS A 15 20.74 19.76 7.87
C LYS A 15 19.84 20.41 6.81
N PHE A 16 20.35 20.62 5.60
CA PHE A 16 19.59 21.19 4.48
C PHE A 16 18.42 20.27 4.09
N TYR A 17 18.67 18.98 3.84
CA TYR A 17 17.62 18.03 3.46
C TYR A 17 16.57 17.87 4.56
N ARG A 18 16.98 17.77 5.83
CA ARG A 18 16.06 17.76 6.98
C ARG A 18 15.15 18.97 7.01
N GLN A 19 15.69 20.16 6.72
CA GLN A 19 14.91 21.40 6.72
C GLN A 19 13.88 21.39 5.58
N VAL A 20 14.30 21.00 4.36
CA VAL A 20 13.40 20.90 3.20
C VAL A 20 12.28 19.89 3.49
N ILE A 21 12.61 18.70 3.97
CA ILE A 21 11.63 17.65 4.29
C ILE A 21 10.61 18.16 5.33
N LYS A 22 11.07 18.72 6.44
CA LYS A 22 10.18 19.21 7.51
C LYS A 22 9.30 20.37 7.06
N ASN A 23 9.85 21.31 6.31
CA ASN A 23 9.09 22.44 5.79
C ASN A 23 8.02 21.98 4.80
N THR A 24 8.36 21.07 3.89
CA THR A 24 7.41 20.55 2.90
C THR A 24 6.26 19.81 3.56
N ILE A 25 6.55 18.96 4.56
CA ILE A 25 5.53 18.26 5.35
C ILE A 25 4.60 19.26 6.04
N MET A 26 5.16 20.26 6.70
CA MET A 26 4.40 21.26 7.47
C MET A 26 3.54 22.16 6.57
N ILE A 27 4.10 22.67 5.48
CA ILE A 27 3.40 23.60 4.57
C ILE A 27 2.24 22.91 3.86
N ASN A 28 2.41 21.64 3.48
CA ASN A 28 1.40 20.89 2.74
C ASN A 28 0.53 20.01 3.64
N GLU A 29 0.72 20.05 4.96
CA GLU A 29 -0.03 19.25 5.94
C GLU A 29 -0.02 17.75 5.63
N TYR A 30 1.10 17.22 5.10
CA TYR A 30 1.22 15.81 4.76
C TYR A 30 1.17 14.92 6.01
N ALA A 31 0.47 13.78 5.91
CA ALA A 31 0.42 12.76 6.96
C ALA A 31 1.73 11.95 7.05
N MET A 32 2.87 12.63 6.98
CA MET A 32 4.24 12.11 6.96
C MET A 32 5.03 12.56 8.17
N GLN A 33 6.11 11.84 8.51
CA GLN A 33 7.00 12.20 9.60
C GLN A 33 8.43 11.77 9.32
N LEU A 34 9.41 12.67 9.49
CA LEU A 34 10.83 12.33 9.50
C LEU A 34 11.15 11.58 10.80
N GLN A 35 11.28 10.25 10.71
CA GLN A 35 11.53 9.36 11.85
C GLN A 35 13.00 9.29 12.23
N LEU A 36 13.88 9.28 11.23
CA LEU A 36 15.33 9.15 11.42
C LEU A 36 16.04 10.05 10.41
N ALA A 37 17.08 10.73 10.87
CA ALA A 37 18.08 11.38 10.02
C ALA A 37 19.43 11.14 10.68
N THR A 38 20.28 10.34 10.05
CA THR A 38 21.53 9.83 10.60
C THR A 38 22.65 9.85 9.55
N ASP A 39 23.87 9.80 10.01
CA ASP A 39 25.10 9.59 9.23
C ASP A 39 25.57 8.12 9.27
N THR A 40 24.82 7.24 9.95
CA THR A 40 25.25 5.89 10.28
C THR A 40 24.26 4.84 9.76
N VAL A 41 24.75 3.91 8.92
CA VAL A 41 23.93 2.83 8.34
C VAL A 41 23.35 1.90 9.42
N SER A 42 24.08 1.62 10.50
CA SER A 42 23.61 0.72 11.57
C SER A 42 22.36 1.23 12.30
N ASP A 43 22.08 2.53 12.27
CA ASP A 43 20.89 3.11 12.89
C ASP A 43 19.58 2.66 12.21
N PHE A 44 19.68 2.08 11.02
CA PHE A 44 18.52 1.53 10.30
C PHE A 44 18.11 0.14 10.76
N GLU A 45 18.93 -0.59 11.51
CA GLU A 45 18.64 -1.98 11.90
C GLU A 45 17.33 -2.10 12.69
N GLN A 46 17.13 -1.24 13.70
CA GLN A 46 15.89 -1.27 14.51
C GLN A 46 14.66 -0.78 13.73
N PRO A 47 14.70 0.38 13.05
CA PRO A 47 13.56 0.83 12.23
C PRO A 47 13.12 -0.20 11.21
N LEU A 48 14.05 -0.82 10.48
CA LEU A 48 13.72 -1.77 9.41
C LEU A 48 13.02 -3.03 9.92
N ALA A 49 13.25 -3.44 11.15
CA ALA A 49 12.58 -4.60 11.75
C ALA A 49 11.06 -4.38 11.96
N HIS A 50 10.60 -3.13 11.98
CA HIS A 50 9.22 -2.78 12.32
C HIS A 50 8.48 -2.00 11.22
N VAL A 51 9.18 -1.43 10.26
CA VAL A 51 8.60 -0.63 9.19
C VAL A 51 8.04 -1.52 8.10
N LYS A 52 6.81 -1.22 7.65
CA LYS A 52 6.15 -1.94 6.54
C LYS A 52 6.17 -1.13 5.24
N GLN A 53 6.32 0.18 5.33
CA GLN A 53 6.37 1.13 4.23
C GLN A 53 7.10 2.39 4.66
N GLY A 54 7.67 3.15 3.74
CA GLY A 54 8.35 4.40 4.05
C GLY A 54 9.06 4.99 2.85
N LEU A 55 9.45 6.26 2.98
CA LEU A 55 10.31 6.97 2.03
C LEU A 55 11.72 7.06 2.60
N PHE A 56 12.70 6.63 1.83
CA PHE A 56 14.10 6.57 2.22
C PHE A 56 14.92 7.43 1.28
N PHE A 57 15.49 8.52 1.80
CA PHE A 57 16.50 9.32 1.13
C PHE A 57 17.87 8.82 1.55
N LEU A 58 18.66 8.35 0.61
CA LEU A 58 19.92 7.65 0.88
C LEU A 58 21.06 8.27 0.08
N ASP A 59 22.10 8.73 0.76
CA ASP A 59 23.38 8.91 0.09
C ASP A 59 24.00 7.54 -0.20
N MET A 60 24.63 7.40 -1.35
CA MET A 60 25.35 6.18 -1.72
C MET A 60 26.65 6.01 -0.99
N GLU A 61 27.40 7.11 -0.81
CA GLU A 61 28.68 7.14 -0.12
C GLU A 61 28.50 7.56 1.34
N ILE A 62 28.99 6.74 2.27
CA ILE A 62 29.04 7.08 3.69
C ILE A 62 30.46 6.81 4.19
N GLY A 63 31.12 7.87 4.62
CA GLY A 63 32.54 7.82 5.01
C GLY A 63 33.46 7.42 3.86
N THR A 64 33.99 6.20 3.92
CA THR A 64 34.88 5.64 2.87
C THR A 64 34.20 4.55 2.02
N ASP A 65 32.96 4.19 2.32
CA ASP A 65 32.21 3.17 1.56
C ASP A 65 31.29 3.83 0.55
N VAL A 66 31.75 3.94 -0.70
CA VAL A 66 31.01 4.52 -1.84
C VAL A 66 29.75 3.75 -2.22
N LYS A 67 29.50 2.57 -1.64
CA LYS A 67 28.33 1.72 -1.88
C LYS A 67 27.50 1.45 -0.62
N ALA A 68 27.74 2.17 0.46
CA ALA A 68 27.03 1.98 1.72
C ALA A 68 25.52 2.13 1.55
N GLY A 69 25.07 3.21 0.92
CA GLY A 69 23.65 3.44 0.65
C GLY A 69 23.04 2.42 -0.31
N LEU A 70 23.80 1.96 -1.31
CA LEU A 70 23.34 0.89 -2.22
C LEU A 70 23.09 -0.41 -1.46
N LYS A 71 24.03 -0.81 -0.58
CA LYS A 71 23.89 -2.01 0.27
C LYS A 71 22.67 -1.89 1.19
N LEU A 72 22.49 -0.72 1.82
CA LEU A 72 21.33 -0.45 2.65
C LEU A 72 20.03 -0.51 1.84
N ALA A 73 20.00 0.07 0.65
CA ALA A 73 18.83 0.02 -0.23
C ALA A 73 18.43 -1.41 -0.62
N MET A 74 19.41 -2.28 -0.87
CA MET A 74 19.16 -3.72 -1.10
C MET A 74 18.54 -4.38 0.14
N GLN A 75 19.02 -4.06 1.33
CA GLN A 75 18.45 -4.56 2.59
C GLN A 75 17.02 -4.04 2.80
N ILE A 76 16.80 -2.73 2.59
CA ILE A 76 15.48 -2.11 2.65
C ILE A 76 14.53 -2.83 1.69
N ARG A 77 14.91 -3.03 0.43
CA ARG A 77 14.06 -3.66 -0.57
C ARG A 77 13.66 -5.10 -0.22
N ARG A 78 14.56 -5.84 0.44
CA ARG A 78 14.28 -7.22 0.91
C ARG A 78 13.29 -7.24 2.08
N GLN A 79 13.40 -6.30 3.02
CA GLN A 79 12.57 -6.26 4.23
C GLN A 79 11.28 -5.47 4.04
N VAL A 80 11.31 -4.44 3.20
CA VAL A 80 10.20 -3.53 2.90
C VAL A 80 10.01 -3.46 1.38
N PRO A 81 9.35 -4.45 0.77
CA PRO A 81 9.27 -4.57 -0.70
C PRO A 81 8.71 -3.33 -1.40
N PHE A 82 7.79 -2.61 -0.76
CA PHE A 82 7.15 -1.41 -1.29
C PHE A 82 7.76 -0.09 -0.78
N ALA A 83 8.96 -0.14 -0.18
CA ALA A 83 9.68 1.09 0.19
C ALA A 83 9.88 2.00 -1.01
N GLN A 84 9.70 3.30 -0.83
CA GLN A 84 10.07 4.30 -1.80
C GLN A 84 11.49 4.76 -1.48
N ILE A 85 12.40 4.61 -2.43
CA ILE A 85 13.83 4.88 -2.23
C ILE A 85 14.25 5.97 -3.20
N VAL A 86 14.88 7.02 -2.70
CA VAL A 86 15.50 8.10 -3.46
C VAL A 86 16.98 8.12 -3.12
N PHE A 87 17.83 8.11 -4.12
CA PHE A 87 19.26 8.32 -3.92
C PHE A 87 19.60 9.80 -4.08
N ILE A 88 20.45 10.33 -3.19
CA ILE A 88 21.01 11.66 -3.28
C ILE A 88 22.52 11.51 -3.20
N THR A 89 23.24 11.65 -4.31
CA THR A 89 24.64 11.25 -4.38
C THR A 89 25.44 12.07 -5.41
N THR A 90 26.76 12.04 -5.29
CA THR A 90 27.69 12.54 -6.34
C THR A 90 28.02 11.48 -7.39
N HIS A 91 27.59 10.23 -7.23
CA HIS A 91 27.97 9.07 -8.02
C HIS A 91 26.92 8.73 -9.10
N ASP A 92 26.95 9.38 -10.25
CA ASP A 92 26.08 9.10 -11.39
C ASP A 92 26.34 7.70 -12.01
N GLU A 93 27.60 7.25 -11.99
CA GLU A 93 28.05 5.98 -12.49
C GLU A 93 27.44 4.77 -11.76
N LEU A 94 26.96 4.95 -10.53
CA LEU A 94 26.32 3.89 -9.74
C LEU A 94 24.83 3.71 -10.04
N SER A 95 24.22 4.61 -10.82
CA SER A 95 22.80 4.56 -11.17
C SER A 95 22.42 3.23 -11.85
N PHE A 96 23.27 2.71 -12.72
CA PHE A 96 23.06 1.44 -13.40
C PHE A 96 23.01 0.25 -12.43
N LEU A 97 23.78 0.28 -11.33
CA LEU A 97 23.77 -0.78 -10.32
C LEU A 97 22.42 -0.89 -9.61
N THR A 98 21.70 0.23 -9.44
CA THR A 98 20.37 0.20 -8.82
C THR A 98 19.37 -0.61 -9.65
N LEU A 99 19.52 -0.60 -11.00
CA LEU A 99 18.72 -1.41 -11.91
C LEU A 99 19.13 -2.89 -11.88
N GLN A 100 20.44 -3.17 -11.88
CA GLN A 100 20.95 -4.54 -11.78
C GLN A 100 20.48 -5.23 -10.51
N GLU A 101 20.53 -4.52 -9.38
CA GLU A 101 20.10 -5.01 -8.07
C GLU A 101 18.57 -4.96 -7.87
N ARG A 102 17.82 -4.54 -8.89
CA ARG A 102 16.34 -4.44 -8.88
C ARG A 102 15.79 -3.58 -7.75
N ILE A 103 16.51 -2.53 -7.36
CA ILE A 103 16.08 -1.61 -6.31
C ILE A 103 14.90 -0.76 -6.78
N THR A 104 14.87 -0.40 -8.07
CA THR A 104 13.84 0.46 -8.67
C THR A 104 13.60 1.71 -7.82
N PRO A 105 14.58 2.64 -7.78
CA PRO A 105 14.42 3.87 -6.99
C PRO A 105 13.28 4.72 -7.53
N LEU A 106 12.73 5.56 -6.65
CA LEU A 106 11.72 6.56 -7.00
C LEU A 106 12.35 7.69 -7.81
N ASP A 107 13.51 8.17 -7.35
CA ASP A 107 14.34 9.18 -8.01
C ASP A 107 15.82 8.96 -7.71
N TYR A 108 16.67 9.65 -8.47
CA TYR A 108 18.13 9.65 -8.36
C TYR A 108 18.63 11.07 -8.53
N ILE A 109 18.91 11.75 -7.42
CA ILE A 109 19.27 13.17 -7.35
C ILE A 109 20.79 13.28 -7.31
N LEU A 110 21.37 14.03 -8.25
CA LEU A 110 22.80 14.31 -8.25
C LEU A 110 23.11 15.54 -7.39
N LYS A 111 24.11 15.43 -6.50
CA LYS A 111 24.51 16.50 -5.57
C LYS A 111 25.30 17.64 -6.23
N ASP A 112 25.76 17.45 -7.48
CA ASP A 112 26.47 18.48 -8.27
C ASP A 112 25.53 19.49 -8.95
N GLN A 113 24.21 19.30 -8.81
CA GLN A 113 23.19 20.23 -9.28
C GLN A 113 23.09 21.48 -8.38
N ASP A 114 22.40 22.51 -8.89
CA ASP A 114 22.09 23.67 -8.09
C ASP A 114 21.26 23.30 -6.83
N PRO A 115 21.57 23.85 -5.65
CA PRO A 115 20.81 23.56 -4.43
C PRO A 115 19.30 23.79 -4.56
N THR A 116 18.87 24.72 -5.42
CA THR A 116 17.44 24.95 -5.69
C THR A 116 16.81 23.82 -6.49
N GLU A 117 17.56 23.20 -7.40
CA GLU A 117 17.11 22.02 -8.16
C GLU A 117 17.00 20.81 -7.23
N ILE A 118 18.02 20.55 -6.39
CA ILE A 118 17.96 19.47 -5.38
C ILE A 118 16.76 19.67 -4.45
N GLN A 119 16.53 20.90 -3.98
CA GLN A 119 15.37 21.22 -3.16
C GLN A 119 14.06 20.89 -3.88
N GLN A 120 13.94 21.23 -5.17
CA GLN A 120 12.74 20.97 -5.95
C GLN A 120 12.50 19.47 -6.12
N HIS A 121 13.53 18.68 -6.43
CA HIS A 121 13.45 17.21 -6.48
C HIS A 121 12.93 16.64 -5.16
N LEU A 122 13.49 17.04 -4.02
CA LEU A 122 13.02 16.59 -2.70
C LEU A 122 11.54 16.90 -2.46
N ILE A 123 11.09 18.10 -2.87
CA ILE A 123 9.67 18.49 -2.75
C ILE A 123 8.78 17.61 -3.62
N ASP A 124 9.19 17.39 -4.88
CA ASP A 124 8.42 16.59 -5.83
C ASP A 124 8.35 15.11 -5.42
N ASP A 125 9.44 14.56 -4.89
CA ASP A 125 9.47 13.19 -4.36
C ASP A 125 8.58 13.03 -3.13
N LEU A 126 8.61 13.99 -2.20
CA LEU A 126 7.71 14.00 -1.04
C LEU A 126 6.25 14.05 -1.48
N LYS A 127 5.93 14.90 -2.46
CA LYS A 127 4.58 15.00 -3.03
C LYS A 127 4.15 13.67 -3.68
N LEU A 128 5.02 13.08 -4.50
CA LEU A 128 4.73 11.81 -5.18
C LEU A 128 4.57 10.67 -4.16
N ALA A 129 5.43 10.63 -3.15
CA ALA A 129 5.34 9.65 -2.07
C ALA A 129 4.04 9.78 -1.27
N ASN A 130 3.63 11.03 -0.95
CA ASN A 130 2.38 11.29 -0.26
C ASN A 130 1.17 10.86 -1.11
N GLN A 131 1.16 11.19 -2.40
CA GLN A 131 0.09 10.78 -3.30
C GLN A 131 -0.07 9.25 -3.38
N LYS A 132 1.04 8.51 -3.49
CA LYS A 132 1.02 7.04 -3.47
C LYS A 132 0.49 6.51 -2.14
N PHE A 133 0.96 7.07 -1.03
CA PHE A 133 0.50 6.69 0.31
C PHE A 133 -0.98 6.96 0.51
N GLU A 134 -1.49 8.11 0.10
CA GLU A 134 -2.91 8.42 0.15
C GLU A 134 -3.73 7.47 -0.72
N GLN A 135 -3.28 7.18 -1.95
CA GLN A 135 -3.93 6.20 -2.81
C GLN A 135 -4.00 4.83 -2.15
N GLU A 136 -2.92 4.36 -1.53
CA GLU A 136 -2.92 3.10 -0.77
C GLU A 136 -3.91 3.15 0.41
N LEU A 137 -3.93 4.25 1.18
CA LEU A 137 -4.90 4.44 2.25
C LEU A 137 -6.35 4.43 1.74
N PHE A 138 -6.61 5.07 0.60
CA PHE A 138 -7.94 5.06 -0.03
C PHE A 138 -8.31 3.69 -0.59
N HIS A 139 -7.36 2.93 -1.12
CA HIS A 139 -7.59 1.53 -1.52
C HIS A 139 -7.84 0.63 -0.30
N HIS A 140 -7.16 0.83 0.82
CA HIS A 140 -7.41 0.11 2.08
C HIS A 140 -8.61 0.65 2.87
N ALA A 141 -8.96 1.92 2.71
CA ALA A 141 -10.15 2.54 3.29
C ALA A 141 -11.28 2.71 2.26
N SER A 142 -11.36 1.83 1.25
CA SER A 142 -12.52 1.83 0.37
C SER A 142 -13.77 1.62 1.22
N LEU A 143 -14.69 2.58 1.16
CA LEU A 143 -15.96 2.52 1.89
C LEU A 143 -17.00 1.86 1.00
N PHE A 144 -17.63 0.82 1.48
CA PHE A 144 -18.87 0.33 0.91
C PHE A 144 -20.01 1.26 1.32
N ARG A 145 -20.74 1.81 0.37
CA ARG A 145 -21.85 2.75 0.59
C ARG A 145 -23.16 2.11 0.15
N TYR A 146 -24.20 2.34 0.95
CA TYR A 146 -25.57 1.92 0.63
C TYR A 146 -26.57 2.88 1.24
N ASN A 147 -27.81 2.88 0.74
CA ASN A 147 -28.87 3.70 1.26
C ASN A 147 -30.08 2.85 1.69
N ILE A 148 -30.76 3.31 2.73
CA ILE A 148 -32.04 2.77 3.18
C ILE A 148 -33.00 3.97 3.25
N SER A 149 -33.99 4.02 2.36
CA SER A 149 -34.82 5.22 2.16
C SER A 149 -33.94 6.44 1.90
N ASP A 150 -34.11 7.53 2.65
CA ASP A 150 -33.36 8.79 2.50
C ASP A 150 -32.07 8.84 3.35
N LYS A 151 -31.67 7.72 3.97
CA LYS A 151 -30.47 7.66 4.80
C LYS A 151 -29.33 6.95 4.10
N TYR A 152 -28.17 7.60 4.07
CA TYR A 152 -26.95 7.06 3.50
C TYR A 152 -26.07 6.46 4.60
N PHE A 153 -25.57 5.28 4.36
CA PHE A 153 -24.69 4.53 5.26
C PHE A 153 -23.39 4.19 4.55
N SER A 154 -22.34 4.09 5.33
CA SER A 154 -21.06 3.56 4.87
C SER A 154 -20.47 2.62 5.92
N LEU A 155 -19.64 1.68 5.47
CA LEU A 155 -18.77 0.86 6.31
C LEU A 155 -17.44 0.67 5.59
N PRO A 156 -16.33 0.52 6.33
CA PRO A 156 -15.06 0.16 5.73
C PRO A 156 -15.21 -1.13 4.90
N MET A 157 -14.59 -1.18 3.72
CA MET A 157 -14.63 -2.40 2.90
C MET A 157 -13.99 -3.58 3.65
N SER A 158 -13.01 -3.32 4.51
CA SER A 158 -12.44 -4.31 5.43
C SER A 158 -13.47 -4.93 6.38
N ASP A 159 -14.58 -4.27 6.65
CA ASP A 159 -15.64 -4.79 7.52
C ASP A 159 -16.73 -5.51 6.74
N LEU A 160 -16.78 -5.35 5.43
CA LEU A 160 -17.74 -6.05 4.57
C LEU A 160 -17.28 -7.49 4.33
N ILE A 161 -18.14 -8.45 4.62
CA ILE A 161 -17.89 -9.87 4.38
C ILE A 161 -18.59 -10.31 3.10
N MET A 162 -19.91 -10.13 3.02
CA MET A 162 -20.67 -10.53 1.85
C MET A 162 -21.95 -9.75 1.67
N LEU A 163 -22.39 -9.69 0.43
CA LEU A 163 -23.69 -9.23 -0.01
C LEU A 163 -24.43 -10.41 -0.63
N SER A 164 -25.70 -10.53 -0.32
CA SER A 164 -26.52 -11.62 -0.86
C SER A 164 -27.94 -11.17 -1.23
N THR A 165 -28.53 -11.86 -2.20
CA THR A 165 -29.95 -11.70 -2.55
C THR A 165 -30.76 -12.88 -2.09
N ASN A 166 -32.03 -12.62 -1.75
CA ASN A 166 -32.97 -13.66 -1.39
C ASN A 166 -34.09 -13.72 -2.43
N LYS A 167 -34.41 -14.93 -2.93
CA LYS A 167 -35.50 -15.11 -3.87
C LYS A 167 -36.88 -14.67 -3.34
N LYS A 168 -37.06 -14.67 -2.02
CA LYS A 168 -38.31 -14.23 -1.36
C LYS A 168 -38.48 -12.71 -1.32
N GLN A 169 -37.41 -11.95 -1.54
CA GLN A 169 -37.39 -10.48 -1.53
C GLN A 169 -36.58 -9.95 -2.72
N PRO A 170 -37.16 -9.97 -3.95
CA PRO A 170 -36.49 -9.44 -5.14
C PRO A 170 -36.16 -7.96 -4.98
N GLY A 171 -34.97 -7.52 -5.43
CA GLY A 171 -34.55 -6.13 -5.34
C GLY A 171 -34.01 -5.71 -3.97
N VAL A 172 -33.92 -6.63 -2.99
CA VAL A 172 -33.33 -6.38 -1.68
C VAL A 172 -32.02 -7.15 -1.54
N ILE A 173 -31.00 -6.45 -1.08
CA ILE A 173 -29.67 -6.99 -0.77
C ILE A 173 -29.53 -7.11 0.74
N SER A 174 -29.06 -8.26 1.20
CA SER A 174 -28.64 -8.48 2.58
C SER A 174 -27.13 -8.31 2.68
N LEU A 175 -26.70 -7.41 3.54
CA LEU A 175 -25.30 -7.12 3.88
C LEU A 175 -24.93 -7.88 5.15
N THR A 176 -23.82 -8.59 5.11
CA THR A 176 -23.15 -9.19 6.27
C THR A 176 -21.76 -8.57 6.40
N GLY A 177 -21.53 -7.85 7.48
CA GLY A 177 -20.24 -7.34 7.89
C GLY A 177 -19.74 -8.02 9.16
N ILE A 178 -18.55 -7.64 9.63
CA ILE A 178 -17.94 -8.18 10.88
C ILE A 178 -18.89 -7.94 12.06
N ASN A 179 -19.32 -6.69 12.27
CA ASN A 179 -20.18 -6.28 13.39
C ASN A 179 -21.51 -5.67 12.94
N ARG A 180 -21.90 -5.85 11.68
CA ARG A 180 -23.09 -5.23 11.11
C ARG A 180 -23.82 -6.20 10.18
N LYS A 181 -25.16 -6.20 10.30
CA LYS A 181 -26.06 -6.76 9.30
C LYS A 181 -27.05 -5.68 8.89
N ALA A 182 -27.35 -5.59 7.61
CA ALA A 182 -28.32 -4.65 7.06
C ALA A 182 -29.02 -5.23 5.84
N THR A 183 -30.16 -4.67 5.49
CA THR A 183 -30.85 -4.93 4.22
C THR A 183 -31.15 -3.60 3.55
N PHE A 184 -30.96 -3.52 2.25
CA PHE A 184 -31.20 -2.31 1.47
C PHE A 184 -31.65 -2.64 0.04
N PRO A 185 -32.38 -1.74 -0.63
CA PRO A 185 -32.72 -1.90 -2.03
C PRO A 185 -31.48 -1.86 -2.92
N GLY A 186 -31.37 -2.77 -3.90
CA GLY A 186 -30.21 -2.75 -4.79
C GLY A 186 -30.14 -3.95 -5.72
N ASN A 187 -29.08 -3.95 -6.53
CA ASN A 187 -28.76 -5.00 -7.48
C ASN A 187 -27.29 -5.39 -7.41
N LEU A 188 -27.00 -6.68 -7.21
CA LEU A 188 -25.61 -7.16 -7.13
C LEU A 188 -24.78 -6.90 -8.40
N ASN A 189 -25.42 -6.85 -9.59
CA ASN A 189 -24.68 -6.57 -10.83
C ASN A 189 -24.18 -5.12 -10.87
N THR A 190 -24.98 -4.16 -10.40
CA THR A 190 -24.55 -2.76 -10.28
C THR A 190 -23.41 -2.64 -9.29
N ILE A 191 -23.53 -3.27 -8.12
CA ILE A 191 -22.48 -3.23 -7.09
C ILE A 191 -21.18 -3.89 -7.58
N GLU A 192 -21.27 -5.01 -8.31
CA GLU A 192 -20.11 -5.67 -8.91
C GLU A 192 -19.34 -4.76 -9.88
N THR A 193 -20.03 -3.85 -10.59
CA THR A 193 -19.37 -2.88 -11.48
C THR A 193 -18.81 -1.66 -10.75
N GLU A 194 -19.33 -1.33 -9.58
CA GLU A 194 -18.87 -0.19 -8.75
C GLU A 194 -17.69 -0.54 -7.83
N TYR A 195 -17.57 -1.84 -7.48
CA TYR A 195 -16.59 -2.31 -6.48
C TYR A 195 -15.78 -3.49 -7.01
N ASP A 196 -14.65 -3.18 -7.65
CA ASP A 196 -13.76 -4.18 -8.29
C ASP A 196 -13.12 -5.16 -7.30
N ASN A 197 -13.06 -4.82 -6.00
CA ASN A 197 -12.51 -5.65 -4.94
C ASN A 197 -13.51 -6.69 -4.40
N LEU A 198 -14.72 -6.75 -4.94
CA LEU A 198 -15.70 -7.77 -4.58
C LEU A 198 -15.73 -8.91 -5.61
N PHE A 199 -15.77 -10.13 -5.13
CA PHE A 199 -15.80 -11.34 -5.97
C PHE A 199 -17.20 -11.92 -6.07
N ARG A 200 -17.68 -12.13 -7.31
CA ARG A 200 -18.97 -12.78 -7.56
C ARG A 200 -18.85 -14.28 -7.43
N CYS A 201 -19.38 -14.87 -6.36
CA CYS A 201 -19.37 -16.32 -6.12
C CYS A 201 -20.38 -17.06 -7.00
N ASP A 202 -21.59 -16.54 -7.08
CA ASP A 202 -22.66 -17.02 -7.93
C ASP A 202 -23.67 -15.89 -8.22
N LYS A 203 -24.84 -16.22 -8.76
CA LYS A 203 -25.90 -15.23 -9.05
C LYS A 203 -26.43 -14.51 -7.80
N SER A 204 -26.26 -15.08 -6.61
CA SER A 204 -26.88 -14.61 -5.36
C SER A 204 -25.88 -14.04 -4.35
N TYR A 205 -24.56 -14.17 -4.60
CA TYR A 205 -23.52 -13.78 -3.65
C TYR A 205 -22.40 -12.98 -4.30
N LEU A 206 -22.04 -11.86 -3.67
CA LEU A 206 -20.89 -11.02 -3.95
C LEU A 206 -20.10 -10.88 -2.63
N VAL A 207 -18.82 -11.23 -2.60
CA VAL A 207 -18.06 -11.37 -1.36
C VAL A 207 -16.75 -10.61 -1.39
N ASN A 208 -16.28 -10.20 -0.22
CA ASN A 208 -14.94 -9.67 -0.03
C ASN A 208 -13.97 -10.84 0.25
N LEU A 209 -13.04 -11.08 -0.67
CA LEU A 209 -12.06 -12.17 -0.53
C LEU A 209 -11.01 -11.89 0.55
N ASP A 210 -10.77 -10.62 0.94
CA ASP A 210 -9.86 -10.28 2.04
C ASP A 210 -10.36 -10.79 3.40
N GLN A 211 -11.67 -11.07 3.49
CA GLN A 211 -12.30 -11.65 4.67
C GLN A 211 -12.38 -13.18 4.63
N MET A 212 -11.84 -13.80 3.57
CA MET A 212 -11.87 -15.24 3.40
C MET A 212 -10.85 -15.92 4.35
N GLN A 213 -11.34 -16.81 5.21
CA GLN A 213 -10.51 -17.67 6.04
C GLN A 213 -10.03 -18.90 5.27
N SER A 214 -10.94 -19.54 4.52
CA SER A 214 -10.63 -20.75 3.74
C SER A 214 -11.57 -20.94 2.57
N TYR A 215 -11.10 -21.67 1.56
CA TYR A 215 -11.91 -22.17 0.44
C TYR A 215 -11.78 -23.67 0.30
N ASP A 216 -12.86 -24.41 0.53
CA ASP A 216 -12.95 -25.82 0.21
C ASP A 216 -13.31 -25.99 -1.27
N ALA A 217 -12.36 -26.53 -2.01
CA ALA A 217 -12.49 -26.69 -3.45
C ALA A 217 -13.28 -27.93 -3.87
N HIS A 218 -13.53 -28.87 -2.97
CA HIS A 218 -14.36 -30.06 -3.19
C HIS A 218 -15.83 -29.72 -2.95
N GLU A 219 -16.10 -29.05 -1.84
CA GLU A 219 -17.46 -28.63 -1.46
C GLU A 219 -17.89 -27.33 -2.14
N HIS A 220 -16.98 -26.64 -2.87
CA HIS A 220 -17.21 -25.32 -3.44
C HIS A 220 -17.69 -24.29 -2.40
N LEU A 221 -17.07 -24.28 -1.21
CA LEU A 221 -17.50 -23.49 -0.07
C LEU A 221 -16.41 -22.54 0.40
N ILE A 222 -16.73 -21.25 0.51
CA ILE A 222 -15.89 -20.26 1.19
C ILE A 222 -16.35 -20.14 2.63
N THR A 223 -15.40 -20.16 3.57
CA THR A 223 -15.59 -19.81 4.98
C THR A 223 -14.90 -18.49 5.28
N PHE A 224 -15.56 -17.61 5.98
CA PHE A 224 -15.07 -16.27 6.32
C PHE A 224 -14.63 -16.17 7.79
N ASN A 225 -13.88 -15.14 8.15
CA ASN A 225 -13.34 -14.90 9.49
C ASN A 225 -14.41 -14.88 10.60
N ASN A 226 -15.66 -14.58 10.28
CA ASN A 226 -16.80 -14.64 11.21
C ASN A 226 -17.55 -15.97 11.19
N ASN A 227 -16.97 -17.02 10.63
CA ASN A 227 -17.56 -18.36 10.44
C ASN A 227 -18.79 -18.41 9.52
N SER A 228 -19.15 -17.30 8.85
CA SER A 228 -20.18 -17.37 7.81
C SER A 228 -19.66 -18.10 6.57
N GLN A 229 -20.57 -18.67 5.77
CA GLN A 229 -20.20 -19.47 4.62
C GLN A 229 -20.98 -19.05 3.37
N CYS A 230 -20.33 -19.21 2.21
CA CYS A 230 -20.93 -18.93 0.91
C CYS A 230 -20.57 -20.02 -0.10
N LYS A 231 -21.55 -20.51 -0.84
CA LYS A 231 -21.33 -21.44 -1.96
C LYS A 231 -20.81 -20.69 -3.19
N VAL A 232 -19.87 -21.31 -3.87
CA VAL A 232 -19.27 -20.80 -5.11
C VAL A 232 -19.73 -21.67 -6.28
N SER A 233 -20.20 -21.06 -7.37
CA SER A 233 -20.55 -21.82 -8.56
C SER A 233 -19.30 -22.51 -9.16
N PHE A 234 -19.48 -23.63 -9.84
CA PHE A 234 -18.38 -24.40 -10.44
C PHE A 234 -17.44 -23.52 -11.28
N ARG A 235 -18.02 -22.68 -12.17
CA ARG A 235 -17.26 -21.76 -13.03
C ARG A 235 -16.44 -20.76 -12.22
N LYS A 236 -17.04 -20.15 -11.19
CA LYS A 236 -16.37 -19.17 -10.32
C LYS A 236 -15.36 -19.83 -9.38
N GLY A 237 -15.54 -21.08 -9.01
CA GLY A 237 -14.56 -21.88 -8.27
C GLY A 237 -13.25 -22.09 -9.05
N ILE A 238 -13.33 -22.28 -10.38
CA ILE A 238 -12.14 -22.37 -11.25
C ILE A 238 -11.39 -21.01 -11.26
N GLU A 239 -12.14 -19.91 -11.38
CA GLU A 239 -11.59 -18.56 -11.36
C GLU A 239 -10.89 -18.26 -10.02
N LEU A 240 -11.56 -18.52 -8.91
CA LEU A 240 -11.02 -18.35 -7.56
C LEU A 240 -9.73 -19.15 -7.34
N LYS A 241 -9.70 -20.43 -7.74
CA LYS A 241 -8.48 -21.25 -7.67
C LYS A 241 -7.31 -20.64 -8.45
N LYS A 242 -7.56 -20.05 -9.61
CA LYS A 242 -6.52 -19.37 -10.42
C LYS A 242 -6.00 -18.13 -9.70
N MET A 243 -6.87 -17.34 -9.08
CA MET A 243 -6.49 -16.17 -8.30
C MET A 243 -5.61 -16.56 -7.11
N LEU A 244 -6.03 -17.53 -6.29
CA LEU A 244 -5.30 -18.00 -5.12
C LEU A 244 -3.92 -18.61 -5.45
N LYS A 245 -3.77 -19.25 -6.63
CA LYS A 245 -2.48 -19.77 -7.08
C LYS A 245 -1.52 -18.66 -7.56
N ARG A 246 -2.03 -17.53 -8.05
CA ARG A 246 -1.19 -16.38 -8.48
C ARG A 246 -0.61 -15.65 -7.28
N THR A 247 -1.37 -15.49 -6.20
CA THR A 247 -0.93 -14.86 -4.96
C THR A 247 0.23 -15.63 -4.30
N LYS A 248 0.24 -16.98 -4.36
CA LYS A 248 1.34 -17.83 -3.84
C LYS A 248 2.65 -17.79 -4.64
N LYS A 249 2.69 -17.19 -5.82
CA LYS A 249 3.92 -17.07 -6.63
C LYS A 249 4.69 -15.76 -6.40
N HIS A 250 4.18 -14.89 -5.54
CA HIS A 250 4.78 -13.61 -5.20
C HIS A 250 5.17 -13.50 -3.72
N GLU A 251 5.06 -14.60 -2.95
CA GLU A 251 5.75 -14.83 -1.68
C GLU A 251 7.03 -15.68 -1.94
#